data_fb1006f03b4d23b56fadcb6f04997a59
#
_entry.id   fb1006f03b4d23b56fadcb6f04997a59
#
_cell.length_a   1.000
_cell.length_b   1.000
_cell.length_c   1.000
_cell.angle_alpha   90.00
_cell.angle_beta   90.00
_cell.angle_gamma   90.00
#
_symmetry.space_group_name_H-M   'P 1'
#
loop_
_entity.id
_entity.type
_entity.pdbx_description
1 polymer ?
#
loop_
_entity_poly.entity_id
_entity_poly.type
_entity_poly.pdbx_seq_one_letter_code
_entity_poly.pdbx_strand_id
1 'polypeptide(L)'
;EDFWEIFKVKADFNYEVDRTADNMISYAAFIAGCCEDCQLRHFDRSGVARIVEYAARMVADQEKLSTRFAFIKELVEESEYWAGKSGADLVGAEHVQKAIEERRFRHNLADERLKDMITEGTILIDTEGAVVGQLNGLSVYTLGDTMFGKPSRITCRTYLGRAGVINIEREAKLSGSTHDKGILILSGYMGWKYAQDAPLSLSASLCFEQSYGGVDGDSA
;
A
#
# COMPACT_ATOMS: atom_id res chain seq x y z
N GLU A 1 -29.15 10.54 -1.53
CA GLU A 1 -30.54 10.24 -1.09
C GLU A 1 -31.28 9.35 -2.09
N ASP A 2 -31.20 9.64 -3.37
CA ASP A 2 -31.97 8.99 -4.45
C ASP A 2 -31.61 7.50 -4.68
N PHE A 3 -30.41 7.05 -4.28
CA PHE A 3 -30.00 5.66 -4.46
C PHE A 3 -30.95 4.67 -3.75
N TRP A 4 -31.33 4.96 -2.51
CA TRP A 4 -32.22 4.11 -1.70
C TRP A 4 -33.69 4.18 -2.14
N GLU A 5 -34.06 5.22 -2.89
CA GLU A 5 -35.38 5.28 -3.52
C GLU A 5 -35.51 4.31 -4.69
N ILE A 6 -34.41 4.09 -5.42
CA ILE A 6 -34.35 3.20 -6.59
C ILE A 6 -34.04 1.76 -6.17
N PHE A 7 -33.01 1.56 -5.32
CA PHE A 7 -32.54 0.24 -4.90
C PHE A 7 -33.03 -0.09 -3.49
N LYS A 8 -34.04 -0.96 -3.39
CA LYS A 8 -34.66 -1.35 -2.12
C LYS A 8 -33.96 -2.48 -1.37
N VAL A 9 -33.06 -3.19 -2.04
CA VAL A 9 -32.33 -4.34 -1.48
C VAL A 9 -30.84 -4.11 -1.67
N LYS A 10 -30.08 -4.22 -0.57
CA LYS A 10 -28.62 -4.24 -0.55
C LYS A 10 -28.16 -5.67 -0.34
N ALA A 11 -27.32 -6.18 -1.23
CA ALA A 11 -26.60 -7.43 -1.05
C ALA A 11 -25.11 -7.11 -0.83
N ASP A 12 -24.59 -7.48 0.32
CA ASP A 12 -23.18 -7.33 0.64
C ASP A 12 -22.42 -8.60 0.22
N PHE A 13 -21.34 -8.42 -0.55
CA PHE A 13 -20.42 -9.48 -0.93
C PHE A 13 -19.12 -9.30 -0.18
N ASN A 14 -18.63 -10.38 0.45
CA ASN A 14 -17.32 -10.35 1.06
C ASN A 14 -16.25 -10.29 -0.04
N TYR A 15 -15.24 -9.45 0.14
CA TYR A 15 -14.13 -9.30 -0.80
C TYR A 15 -13.03 -10.36 -0.62
N GLU A 16 -13.17 -11.23 0.40
CA GLU A 16 -12.23 -12.29 0.72
C GLU A 16 -12.92 -13.57 1.22
N VAL A 17 -12.25 -14.71 1.06
CA VAL A 17 -12.63 -16.02 1.60
C VAL A 17 -11.41 -16.70 2.21
N ASP A 18 -11.63 -17.68 3.11
CA ASP A 18 -10.54 -18.43 3.73
C ASP A 18 -9.76 -19.24 2.68
N ARG A 19 -8.44 -19.30 2.81
CA ARG A 19 -7.55 -20.09 1.95
C ARG A 19 -7.56 -21.55 2.36
N THR A 20 -8.71 -22.20 2.23
CA THR A 20 -8.87 -23.65 2.46
C THR A 20 -8.54 -24.47 1.21
N ALA A 21 -8.34 -25.78 1.38
CA ALA A 21 -8.15 -26.70 0.25
C ALA A 21 -9.33 -26.63 -0.74
N ASP A 22 -10.56 -26.57 -0.24
CA ASP A 22 -11.78 -26.52 -1.05
C ASP A 22 -11.87 -25.21 -1.83
N ASN A 23 -11.54 -24.09 -1.21
CA ASN A 23 -11.52 -22.78 -1.89
C ASN A 23 -10.39 -22.69 -2.92
N MET A 24 -9.23 -23.31 -2.68
CA MET A 24 -8.17 -23.40 -3.69
C MET A 24 -8.59 -24.28 -4.88
N ILE A 25 -9.32 -25.35 -4.66
CA ILE A 25 -9.91 -26.18 -5.73
C ILE A 25 -10.95 -25.37 -6.51
N SER A 26 -11.80 -24.61 -5.81
CA SER A 26 -12.77 -23.71 -6.46
C SER A 26 -12.10 -22.63 -7.31
N TYR A 27 -10.96 -22.10 -6.87
CA TYR A 27 -10.14 -21.18 -7.65
C TYR A 27 -9.58 -21.85 -8.93
N ALA A 28 -9.08 -23.08 -8.82
CA ALA A 28 -8.61 -23.83 -9.98
C ALA A 28 -9.75 -24.10 -10.98
N ALA A 29 -10.94 -24.45 -10.49
CA ALA A 29 -12.12 -24.64 -11.30
C ALA A 29 -12.55 -23.33 -11.99
N PHE A 30 -12.51 -22.20 -11.30
CA PHE A 30 -12.78 -20.88 -11.88
C PHE A 30 -11.78 -20.55 -13.01
N ILE A 31 -10.49 -20.78 -12.81
CA ILE A 31 -9.46 -20.56 -13.83
C ILE A 31 -9.72 -21.45 -15.04
N ALA A 32 -10.04 -22.73 -14.84
CA ALA A 32 -10.38 -23.65 -15.92
C ALA A 32 -11.62 -23.20 -16.70
N GLY A 33 -12.69 -22.75 -16.00
CA GLY A 33 -13.87 -22.19 -16.62
C GLY A 33 -13.57 -20.94 -17.47
N CYS A 34 -12.72 -20.02 -16.98
CA CYS A 34 -12.25 -18.89 -17.77
C CYS A 34 -11.52 -19.32 -19.05
N CYS A 35 -10.70 -20.37 -18.99
CA CYS A 35 -10.00 -20.90 -20.15
C CYS A 35 -10.97 -21.48 -21.18
N GLU A 36 -12.00 -22.21 -20.73
CA GLU A 36 -13.02 -22.79 -21.62
C GLU A 36 -13.88 -21.69 -22.27
N ASP A 37 -14.42 -20.76 -21.46
CA ASP A 37 -15.30 -19.70 -21.90
C ASP A 37 -14.63 -18.74 -22.92
N CYS A 38 -13.37 -18.45 -22.72
CA CYS A 38 -12.59 -17.53 -23.56
C CYS A 38 -11.69 -18.25 -24.59
N GLN A 39 -11.74 -19.58 -24.66
CA GLN A 39 -10.90 -20.39 -25.57
C GLN A 39 -9.39 -20.13 -25.40
N LEU A 40 -8.93 -20.06 -24.15
CA LEU A 40 -7.56 -19.83 -23.76
C LEU A 40 -6.81 -21.16 -23.53
N ARG A 41 -5.46 -21.11 -23.50
CA ARG A 41 -4.64 -22.23 -23.04
C ARG A 41 -4.92 -22.52 -21.58
N HIS A 42 -4.91 -23.81 -21.23
CA HIS A 42 -5.06 -24.23 -19.85
C HIS A 42 -3.78 -23.93 -19.05
N PHE A 43 -3.98 -23.78 -17.75
CA PHE A 43 -2.90 -23.55 -16.79
C PHE A 43 -2.38 -24.88 -16.25
N ASP A 44 -1.07 -24.98 -16.09
CA ASP A 44 -0.48 -26.06 -15.33
C ASP A 44 -0.60 -25.79 -13.82
N ARG A 45 -0.16 -26.75 -13.00
CA ARG A 45 -0.22 -26.62 -11.54
C ARG A 45 0.53 -25.40 -11.03
N SER A 46 1.64 -25.03 -11.64
CA SER A 46 2.48 -23.91 -11.21
C SER A 46 1.82 -22.58 -11.50
N GLY A 47 1.17 -22.45 -12.65
CA GLY A 47 0.40 -21.27 -13.03
C GLY A 47 -0.79 -21.04 -12.13
N VAL A 48 -1.59 -22.09 -11.84
CA VAL A 48 -2.70 -22.01 -10.88
C VAL A 48 -2.19 -21.59 -9.48
N ALA A 49 -1.12 -22.22 -9.00
CA ALA A 49 -0.54 -21.90 -7.69
C ALA A 49 -0.12 -20.41 -7.62
N ARG A 50 0.48 -19.87 -8.69
CA ARG A 50 0.90 -18.48 -8.74
C ARG A 50 -0.26 -17.50 -8.73
N ILE A 51 -1.39 -17.83 -9.37
CA ILE A 51 -2.63 -17.04 -9.30
C ILE A 51 -3.20 -17.05 -7.87
N VAL A 52 -3.24 -18.21 -7.21
CA VAL A 52 -3.71 -18.34 -5.82
C VAL A 52 -2.84 -17.51 -4.86
N GLU A 53 -1.52 -17.52 -5.01
CA GLU A 53 -0.61 -16.64 -4.26
C GLU A 53 -0.88 -15.16 -4.51
N TYR A 54 -1.14 -14.78 -5.76
CA TYR A 54 -1.49 -13.40 -6.09
C TYR A 54 -2.82 -12.98 -5.47
N ALA A 55 -3.81 -13.87 -5.45
CA ALA A 55 -5.10 -13.63 -4.81
C ALA A 55 -4.98 -13.39 -3.30
N ALA A 56 -4.10 -14.12 -2.61
CA ALA A 56 -3.79 -13.87 -1.20
C ALA A 56 -3.07 -12.52 -1.01
N ARG A 57 -2.14 -12.17 -1.89
CA ARG A 57 -1.45 -10.88 -1.87
C ARG A 57 -2.41 -9.70 -2.08
N MET A 58 -3.46 -9.84 -2.90
CA MET A 58 -4.47 -8.80 -3.14
C MET A 58 -5.23 -8.39 -1.86
N VAL A 59 -5.37 -9.29 -0.90
CA VAL A 59 -6.05 -9.04 0.39
C VAL A 59 -5.06 -8.83 1.54
N ALA A 60 -3.75 -8.88 1.26
CA ALA A 60 -2.66 -8.72 2.22
C ALA A 60 -2.73 -9.70 3.41
N ASP A 61 -3.32 -10.87 3.21
CA ASP A 61 -3.47 -11.93 4.21
C ASP A 61 -3.13 -13.30 3.60
N GLN A 62 -2.22 -14.05 4.23
CA GLN A 62 -1.77 -15.37 3.76
C GLN A 62 -2.84 -16.47 3.93
N GLU A 63 -3.78 -16.27 4.86
CA GLU A 63 -4.85 -17.22 5.17
C GLU A 63 -6.14 -16.93 4.39
N LYS A 64 -6.12 -15.91 3.52
CA LYS A 64 -7.29 -15.46 2.75
C LYS A 64 -7.00 -15.45 1.26
N LEU A 65 -8.08 -15.46 0.46
CA LEU A 65 -8.06 -15.30 -1.00
C LEU A 65 -9.06 -14.22 -1.39
N SER A 66 -8.71 -13.42 -2.38
CA SER A 66 -9.59 -12.38 -2.92
C SER A 66 -10.80 -12.98 -3.63
N THR A 67 -11.97 -12.37 -3.48
CA THR A 67 -13.17 -12.68 -4.27
C THR A 67 -13.39 -11.71 -5.43
N ARG A 68 -12.41 -10.87 -5.73
CA ARG A 68 -12.45 -9.96 -6.89
C ARG A 68 -12.14 -10.70 -8.18
N PHE A 69 -13.05 -11.59 -8.58
CA PHE A 69 -12.85 -12.50 -9.71
C PHE A 69 -12.63 -11.81 -11.06
N ALA A 70 -13.12 -10.59 -11.25
CA ALA A 70 -12.83 -9.82 -12.45
C ALA A 70 -11.32 -9.57 -12.62
N PHE A 71 -10.62 -9.17 -11.57
CA PHE A 71 -9.16 -8.97 -11.58
C PHE A 71 -8.39 -10.28 -11.81
N ILE A 72 -8.90 -11.39 -11.24
CA ILE A 72 -8.30 -12.71 -11.46
C ILE A 72 -8.48 -13.14 -12.92
N LYS A 73 -9.66 -12.91 -13.50
CA LYS A 73 -9.92 -13.20 -14.92
C LYS A 73 -9.00 -12.42 -15.84
N GLU A 74 -8.83 -11.12 -15.59
CA GLU A 74 -7.89 -10.28 -16.35
C GLU A 74 -6.46 -10.84 -16.27
N LEU A 75 -6.03 -11.30 -15.08
CA LEU A 75 -4.71 -11.90 -14.91
C LEU A 75 -4.59 -13.23 -15.67
N VAL A 76 -5.65 -14.05 -15.71
CA VAL A 76 -5.70 -15.29 -16.50
C VAL A 76 -5.50 -14.97 -18.00
N GLU A 77 -6.29 -14.02 -18.53
CA GLU A 77 -6.22 -13.61 -19.94
C GLU A 77 -4.83 -13.04 -20.31
N GLU A 78 -4.24 -12.21 -19.43
CA GLU A 78 -2.93 -11.64 -19.66
C GLU A 78 -1.80 -12.69 -19.56
N SER A 79 -1.93 -13.64 -18.64
CA SER A 79 -0.96 -14.75 -18.51
C SER A 79 -0.97 -15.66 -19.73
N GLU A 80 -2.14 -15.91 -20.30
CA GLU A 80 -2.31 -16.67 -21.53
C GLU A 80 -1.62 -15.97 -22.73
N TYR A 81 -1.78 -14.65 -22.84
CA TYR A 81 -1.07 -13.88 -23.86
C TYR A 81 0.44 -14.10 -23.82
N TRP A 82 1.04 -14.08 -22.63
CA TRP A 82 2.48 -14.30 -22.45
C TRP A 82 2.89 -15.73 -22.77
N ALA A 83 2.07 -16.73 -22.41
CA ALA A 83 2.30 -18.11 -22.80
C ALA A 83 2.24 -18.29 -24.32
N GLY A 84 1.26 -17.68 -24.99
CA GLY A 84 1.18 -17.68 -26.45
C GLY A 84 2.39 -17.04 -27.10
N LYS A 85 2.87 -15.92 -26.57
CA LYS A 85 4.05 -15.22 -27.08
C LYS A 85 5.35 -16.04 -26.92
N SER A 86 5.45 -16.87 -25.88
CA SER A 86 6.58 -17.78 -25.69
C SER A 86 6.47 -19.09 -26.46
N GLY A 87 5.32 -19.38 -27.08
CA GLY A 87 5.04 -20.64 -27.76
C GLY A 87 4.78 -21.82 -26.83
N ALA A 88 4.40 -21.58 -25.58
CA ALA A 88 4.08 -22.60 -24.60
C ALA A 88 2.69 -23.22 -24.85
N ASP A 89 2.54 -24.52 -24.61
CA ASP A 89 1.23 -25.21 -24.72
C ASP A 89 0.36 -24.99 -23.49
N LEU A 90 0.95 -24.77 -22.33
CA LEU A 90 0.28 -24.50 -21.06
C LEU A 90 0.81 -23.23 -20.42
N VAL A 91 -0.03 -22.59 -19.60
CA VAL A 91 0.33 -21.38 -18.85
C VAL A 91 0.98 -21.78 -17.52
N GLY A 92 2.29 -21.57 -17.39
CA GLY A 92 3.06 -21.83 -16.16
C GLY A 92 3.22 -20.59 -15.27
N ALA A 93 3.86 -20.76 -14.12
CA ALA A 93 4.11 -19.71 -13.13
C ALA A 93 4.87 -18.51 -13.71
N GLU A 94 5.82 -18.75 -14.61
CA GLU A 94 6.61 -17.71 -15.29
C GLU A 94 5.76 -16.77 -16.13
N HIS A 95 4.72 -17.29 -16.79
CA HIS A 95 3.80 -16.48 -17.60
C HIS A 95 2.90 -15.62 -16.72
N VAL A 96 2.41 -16.19 -15.62
CA VAL A 96 1.63 -15.44 -14.60
C VAL A 96 2.50 -14.35 -13.94
N GLN A 97 3.74 -14.70 -13.61
CA GLN A 97 4.69 -13.74 -13.05
C GLN A 97 4.95 -12.58 -14.03
N LYS A 98 5.15 -12.92 -15.30
CA LYS A 98 5.36 -11.92 -16.36
C LYS A 98 4.15 -10.99 -16.53
N ALA A 99 2.94 -11.53 -16.50
CA ALA A 99 1.71 -10.74 -16.55
C ALA A 99 1.61 -9.75 -15.36
N ILE A 100 1.93 -10.21 -14.15
CA ILE A 100 1.96 -9.36 -12.95
C ILE A 100 2.99 -8.23 -13.07
N GLU A 101 4.19 -8.54 -13.55
CA GLU A 101 5.28 -7.56 -13.74
C GLU A 101 4.92 -6.51 -14.78
N GLU A 102 4.36 -6.93 -15.91
CA GLU A 102 3.96 -6.02 -17.00
C GLU A 102 2.76 -5.16 -16.60
N ARG A 103 1.81 -5.71 -15.82
CA ARG A 103 0.73 -4.93 -15.25
C ARG A 103 1.27 -3.85 -14.32
N ARG A 104 2.22 -4.21 -13.44
CA ARG A 104 2.89 -3.25 -12.57
C ARG A 104 3.65 -2.19 -13.38
N PHE A 105 4.38 -2.60 -14.40
CA PHE A 105 5.13 -1.68 -15.28
C PHE A 105 4.23 -0.64 -15.94
N ARG A 106 3.06 -1.05 -16.41
CA ARG A 106 2.10 -0.12 -17.04
C ARG A 106 1.51 0.92 -16.07
N HIS A 107 1.52 0.64 -14.77
CA HIS A 107 0.91 1.48 -13.74
C HIS A 107 1.92 2.19 -12.83
N ASN A 108 3.23 2.01 -13.05
CA ASN A 108 4.27 2.49 -12.13
C ASN A 108 4.84 3.87 -12.47
N LEU A 109 4.29 4.59 -13.43
CA LEU A 109 4.82 5.90 -13.86
C LEU A 109 5.00 6.87 -12.69
N ALA A 110 4.08 6.88 -11.73
CA ALA A 110 4.17 7.75 -10.56
C ALA A 110 5.32 7.34 -9.63
N ASP A 111 5.53 6.04 -9.42
CA ASP A 111 6.65 5.47 -8.65
C ASP A 111 8.00 5.78 -9.33
N GLU A 112 8.08 5.63 -10.65
CA GLU A 112 9.30 5.94 -11.41
C GLU A 112 9.65 7.43 -11.33
N ARG A 113 8.69 8.33 -11.55
CA ARG A 113 8.91 9.77 -11.40
C ARG A 113 9.35 10.15 -9.99
N LEU A 114 8.81 9.50 -8.97
CA LEU A 114 9.23 9.72 -7.60
C LEU A 114 10.70 9.31 -7.39
N LYS A 115 11.11 8.18 -7.95
CA LYS A 115 12.50 7.72 -7.91
C LYS A 115 13.44 8.68 -8.63
N ASP A 116 13.02 9.21 -9.78
CA ASP A 116 13.78 10.22 -10.51
C ASP A 116 13.97 11.48 -9.65
N MET A 117 12.91 11.98 -9.02
CA MET A 117 12.99 13.14 -8.12
C MET A 117 13.91 12.92 -6.93
N ILE A 118 14.00 11.71 -6.40
CA ILE A 118 14.95 11.35 -5.33
C ILE A 118 16.37 11.34 -5.88
N THR A 119 16.58 10.70 -7.03
CA THR A 119 17.90 10.58 -7.67
C THR A 119 18.45 11.93 -8.11
N GLU A 120 17.60 12.82 -8.58
CA GLU A 120 17.93 14.19 -8.96
C GLU A 120 18.14 15.12 -7.75
N GLY A 121 17.84 14.66 -6.53
CA GLY A 121 17.96 15.47 -5.31
C GLY A 121 16.84 16.49 -5.11
N THR A 122 15.77 16.41 -5.89
CA THR A 122 14.58 17.25 -5.70
C THR A 122 13.85 16.89 -4.40
N ILE A 123 13.76 15.57 -4.09
CA ILE A 123 13.29 15.07 -2.80
C ILE A 123 14.52 14.80 -1.93
N LEU A 124 14.55 15.47 -0.77
CA LEU A 124 15.67 15.42 0.15
C LEU A 124 15.60 14.16 1.02
N ILE A 125 16.45 13.18 0.73
CA ILE A 125 16.58 11.94 1.50
C ILE A 125 18.05 11.67 1.74
N ASP A 126 18.43 11.47 2.99
CA ASP A 126 19.77 11.04 3.35
C ASP A 126 19.77 9.52 3.60
N THR A 127 20.63 8.80 2.89
CA THR A 127 20.75 7.34 3.00
C THR A 127 21.95 6.93 3.85
N GLU A 128 22.81 7.88 4.20
CA GLU A 128 24.03 7.69 4.99
C GLU A 128 24.18 8.76 6.07
N GLY A 129 24.98 8.47 7.07
CA GLY A 129 25.27 9.40 8.17
C GLY A 129 24.19 9.41 9.25
N ALA A 130 24.33 10.36 10.18
CA ALA A 130 23.40 10.59 11.28
C ALA A 130 23.28 12.08 11.57
N VAL A 131 22.06 12.59 11.65
CA VAL A 131 21.75 13.99 11.97
C VAL A 131 20.76 14.01 13.13
N VAL A 132 21.12 14.75 14.20
CA VAL A 132 20.23 14.90 15.36
C VAL A 132 18.97 15.65 14.97
N GLY A 133 17.81 15.08 15.32
CA GLY A 133 16.50 15.67 15.01
C GLY A 133 16.10 15.55 13.54
N GLN A 134 16.62 14.55 12.83
CA GLN A 134 16.22 14.24 11.45
C GLN A 134 16.12 12.74 11.25
N LEU A 135 15.10 12.31 10.54
CA LEU A 135 14.94 10.93 10.09
C LEU A 135 14.15 10.87 8.76
N ASN A 136 14.20 9.75 8.09
CA ASN A 136 13.38 9.46 6.94
C ASN A 136 12.11 8.73 7.40
N GLY A 137 10.95 9.35 7.19
CA GLY A 137 9.66 8.70 7.30
C GLY A 137 9.25 8.06 5.98
N LEU A 138 8.33 7.11 6.02
CA LEU A 138 7.77 6.47 4.84
C LEU A 138 6.26 6.65 4.83
N SER A 139 5.75 7.29 3.77
CA SER A 139 4.32 7.35 3.47
C SER A 139 3.98 6.33 2.40
N VAL A 140 2.80 5.71 2.48
CA VAL A 140 2.32 4.76 1.47
C VAL A 140 1.23 5.44 0.65
N TYR A 141 1.38 5.38 -0.67
CA TYR A 141 0.41 5.90 -1.63
C TYR A 141 -0.22 4.75 -2.39
N THR A 142 -1.54 4.79 -2.51
CA THR A 142 -2.30 3.85 -3.34
C THR A 142 -2.87 4.62 -4.53
N LEU A 143 -2.51 4.20 -5.73
CA LEU A 143 -2.99 4.78 -6.98
C LEU A 143 -3.57 3.66 -7.86
N GLY A 144 -4.88 3.56 -7.90
CA GLY A 144 -5.56 2.42 -8.52
C GLY A 144 -5.23 1.13 -7.77
N ASP A 145 -4.68 0.15 -8.47
CA ASP A 145 -4.21 -1.15 -7.94
C ASP A 145 -2.70 -1.16 -7.63
N THR A 146 -2.03 -0.02 -7.75
CA THR A 146 -0.60 0.10 -7.44
C THR A 146 -0.39 0.78 -6.11
N MET A 147 0.43 0.17 -5.26
CA MET A 147 0.85 0.72 -3.98
C MET A 147 2.37 0.93 -3.99
N PHE A 148 2.82 2.12 -3.59
CA PHE A 148 4.23 2.45 -3.52
C PHE A 148 4.53 3.34 -2.32
N GLY A 149 5.79 3.29 -1.86
CA GLY A 149 6.29 4.10 -0.75
C GLY A 149 6.90 5.41 -1.23
N LYS A 150 6.55 6.52 -0.58
CA LYS A 150 7.20 7.82 -0.74
C LYS A 150 7.96 8.14 0.54
N PRO A 151 9.30 8.20 0.50
CA PRO A 151 10.06 8.68 1.63
C PRO A 151 9.86 10.20 1.81
N SER A 152 9.89 10.64 3.06
CA SER A 152 9.81 12.05 3.43
C SER A 152 10.79 12.32 4.55
N ARG A 153 11.54 13.42 4.48
CA ARG A 153 12.38 13.86 5.58
C ARG A 153 11.50 14.42 6.69
N ILE A 154 11.67 13.90 7.90
CA ILE A 154 11.04 14.41 9.12
C ILE A 154 12.13 15.11 9.92
N THR A 155 11.87 16.35 10.35
CA THR A 155 12.77 17.10 11.21
C THR A 155 12.09 17.50 12.51
N CYS A 156 12.86 17.44 13.58
CA CYS A 156 12.47 17.93 14.90
C CYS A 156 13.50 18.96 15.37
N ARG A 157 13.05 20.18 15.62
CA ARG A 157 13.89 21.27 16.15
C ARG A 157 13.47 21.57 17.57
N THR A 158 14.42 21.53 18.48
CA THR A 158 14.18 21.77 19.90
C THR A 158 14.81 23.09 20.36
N TYR A 159 14.12 23.81 21.25
CA TYR A 159 14.61 25.04 21.84
C TYR A 159 14.00 25.23 23.24
N LEU A 160 14.58 26.10 24.05
CA LEU A 160 14.04 26.44 25.37
C LEU A 160 12.67 27.12 25.22
N GLY A 161 11.67 26.60 25.90
CA GLY A 161 10.30 27.12 25.80
C GLY A 161 9.32 26.32 26.65
N ARG A 162 8.03 26.64 26.53
CA ARG A 162 6.95 25.98 27.27
C ARG A 162 5.83 25.46 26.36
N ALA A 163 6.03 25.50 25.07
CA ALA A 163 4.98 25.14 24.11
C ALA A 163 4.83 23.60 23.93
N GLY A 164 5.77 22.80 24.45
CA GLY A 164 5.76 21.36 24.26
C GLY A 164 6.05 20.99 22.80
N VAL A 165 5.42 19.94 22.29
CA VAL A 165 5.57 19.50 20.89
C VAL A 165 4.59 20.26 19.99
N ILE A 166 5.12 20.97 19.04
CA ILE A 166 4.38 21.71 18.01
C ILE A 166 4.39 20.87 16.73
N ASN A 167 3.24 20.41 16.30
CA ASN A 167 3.05 19.72 15.04
C ASN A 167 2.80 20.75 13.93
N ILE A 168 3.78 20.97 13.06
CA ILE A 168 3.69 21.98 11.99
C ILE A 168 2.57 21.64 11.00
N GLU A 169 2.40 20.37 10.66
CA GLU A 169 1.34 19.92 9.74
C GLU A 169 -0.05 20.25 10.27
N ARG A 170 -0.27 20.09 11.58
CA ARG A 170 -1.55 20.46 12.22
C ARG A 170 -1.79 21.96 12.15
N GLU A 171 -0.79 22.75 12.52
CA GLU A 171 -0.91 24.22 12.49
C GLU A 171 -1.12 24.75 11.05
N ALA A 172 -0.54 24.06 10.05
CA ALA A 172 -0.74 24.35 8.63
C ALA A 172 -2.01 23.72 8.02
N LYS A 173 -2.80 22.95 8.81
CA LYS A 173 -3.99 22.20 8.34
C LYS A 173 -3.67 21.18 7.25
N LEU A 174 -2.51 20.55 7.36
CA LEU A 174 -2.02 19.49 6.48
C LEU A 174 -1.98 18.12 7.17
N SER A 175 -2.54 17.98 8.39
CA SER A 175 -2.59 16.71 9.12
C SER A 175 -4.00 16.15 9.21
N GLY A 176 -4.08 14.81 9.17
CA GLY A 176 -5.30 14.08 9.48
C GLY A 176 -5.44 13.81 10.97
N SER A 177 -6.63 13.41 11.40
CA SER A 177 -6.98 13.20 12.80
C SER A 177 -6.19 12.08 13.47
N THR A 178 -5.79 11.05 12.73
CA THR A 178 -5.01 9.92 13.25
C THR A 178 -3.59 10.37 13.58
N HIS A 179 -2.97 11.13 12.67
CA HIS A 179 -1.66 11.73 12.89
C HIS A 179 -1.67 12.69 14.10
N ASP A 180 -2.65 13.59 14.19
CA ASP A 180 -2.78 14.51 15.32
C ASP A 180 -2.90 13.78 16.65
N LYS A 181 -3.67 12.70 16.69
CA LYS A 181 -3.78 11.84 17.87
C LYS A 181 -2.43 11.21 18.24
N GLY A 182 -1.67 10.72 17.25
CA GLY A 182 -0.32 10.17 17.45
C GLY A 182 0.62 11.18 18.11
N ILE A 183 0.66 12.41 17.62
CA ILE A 183 1.48 13.49 18.19
C ILE A 183 1.05 13.86 19.63
N LEU A 184 -0.24 13.86 19.92
CA LEU A 184 -0.72 14.09 21.29
C LEU A 184 -0.30 12.96 22.25
N ILE A 185 -0.34 11.72 21.81
CA ILE A 185 0.15 10.56 22.57
C ILE A 185 1.64 10.68 22.81
N LEU A 186 2.42 11.02 21.77
CA LEU A 186 3.87 11.25 21.88
C LEU A 186 4.18 12.36 22.90
N SER A 187 3.47 13.47 22.85
CA SER A 187 3.61 14.59 23.81
C SER A 187 3.32 14.14 25.24
N GLY A 188 2.28 13.34 25.44
CA GLY A 188 1.94 12.76 26.74
C GLY A 188 3.04 11.82 27.25
N TYR A 189 3.57 10.96 26.40
CA TYR A 189 4.66 10.04 26.71
C TYR A 189 5.94 10.80 27.10
N MET A 190 6.29 11.85 26.37
CA MET A 190 7.45 12.68 26.67
C MET A 190 7.32 13.35 28.05
N GLY A 191 6.13 13.90 28.35
CA GLY A 191 5.85 14.46 29.66
C GLY A 191 5.95 13.43 30.79
N TRP A 192 5.32 12.27 30.59
CA TRP A 192 5.38 11.19 31.56
C TRP A 192 6.81 10.70 31.81
N LYS A 193 7.62 10.54 30.76
CA LYS A 193 8.95 9.96 30.88
C LYS A 193 10.01 10.95 31.42
N TYR A 194 9.92 12.21 31.05
CA TYR A 194 11.00 13.18 31.27
C TYR A 194 10.64 14.36 32.18
N ALA A 195 9.40 14.49 32.63
CA ALA A 195 8.96 15.60 33.47
C ALA A 195 8.46 15.14 34.85
N GLN A 196 9.04 14.06 35.41
CA GLN A 196 8.61 13.55 36.73
C GLN A 196 9.12 14.39 37.88
N ASP A 197 10.38 14.86 37.80
CA ASP A 197 11.03 15.57 38.90
C ASP A 197 11.06 17.09 38.69
N ALA A 198 10.98 17.54 37.43
CA ALA A 198 10.98 18.95 37.07
C ALA A 198 10.16 19.19 35.78
N PRO A 199 9.53 20.35 35.60
CA PRO A 199 8.83 20.68 34.39
C PRO A 199 9.75 20.60 33.16
N LEU A 200 9.27 19.98 32.08
CA LEU A 200 9.98 19.93 30.79
C LEU A 200 9.91 21.32 30.14
N SER A 201 10.94 22.14 30.34
CA SER A 201 11.06 23.47 29.71
C SER A 201 11.56 23.37 28.29
N LEU A 202 10.82 22.64 27.45
CA LEU A 202 11.14 22.33 26.06
C LEU A 202 10.02 22.80 25.14
N SER A 203 10.41 23.40 24.02
CA SER A 203 9.58 23.52 22.83
C SER A 203 10.24 22.72 21.71
N ALA A 204 9.47 21.92 21.02
CA ALA A 204 9.93 21.12 19.89
C ALA A 204 8.98 21.34 18.69
N SER A 205 9.52 21.67 17.53
CA SER A 205 8.73 21.71 16.30
C SER A 205 9.03 20.48 15.47
N LEU A 206 7.98 19.74 15.13
CA LEU A 206 8.02 18.56 14.26
C LEU A 206 7.47 18.94 12.88
N CYS A 207 8.20 18.59 11.82
CA CYS A 207 7.87 18.92 10.45
C CYS A 207 8.14 17.75 9.51
N PHE A 208 7.21 17.45 8.62
CA PHE A 208 7.40 16.58 7.47
C PHE A 208 7.80 17.44 6.28
N GLU A 209 9.09 17.65 6.11
CA GLU A 209 9.61 18.47 5.01
C GLU A 209 9.12 17.93 3.65
N GLN A 210 8.75 18.83 2.73
CA GLN A 210 8.27 18.48 1.39
C GLN A 210 6.98 17.61 1.37
N SER A 211 6.16 17.68 2.42
CA SER A 211 4.82 17.04 2.46
C SER A 211 3.72 18.10 2.31
N TYR A 212 3.34 18.39 1.06
CA TYR A 212 2.33 19.41 0.73
C TYR A 212 0.93 18.82 0.47
N GLY A 213 0.81 17.53 0.34
CA GLY A 213 -0.44 16.79 0.12
C GLY A 213 -1.15 16.33 1.40
N GLY A 214 -0.59 16.68 2.55
CA GLY A 214 -1.07 16.23 3.85
C GLY A 214 -0.42 14.94 4.33
N VAL A 215 -0.52 14.71 5.65
CA VAL A 215 -0.05 13.51 6.35
C VAL A 215 -1.17 12.98 7.23
N ASP A 216 -1.44 11.69 7.18
CA ASP A 216 -2.30 11.01 8.13
C ASP A 216 -1.70 9.65 8.50
N GLY A 217 -2.12 9.10 9.64
CA GLY A 217 -1.56 7.87 10.21
C GLY A 217 -0.83 8.14 11.52
N ASP A 218 -0.70 7.11 12.34
CA ASP A 218 -0.11 7.16 13.70
C ASP A 218 1.29 6.54 13.77
N SER A 219 1.79 5.99 12.67
CA SER A 219 3.10 5.33 12.58
C SER A 219 4.26 6.28 12.21
N ALA A 220 3.98 7.54 12.01
CA ALA A 220 4.96 8.54 11.61
C ALA A 220 5.59 9.28 12.82
#